data_3cddcc75afec4d893bcefa91dfe20350
#
_entry.id   3cddcc75afec4d893bcefa91dfe20350
#
_cell.length_a   1.000
_cell.length_b   1.000
_cell.length_c   1.000
_cell.angle_alpha   90.00
_cell.angle_beta   90.00
_cell.angle_gamma   90.00
#
_symmetry.space_group_name_H-M   'P 1'
#
loop_
_entity.id
_entity.type
_entity.pdbx_description
1 polymer ?
#
loop_
_entity_poly.entity_id
_entity_poly.type
_entity_poly.pdbx_seq_one_letter_code
_entity_poly.pdbx_strand_id
1 'polypeptide(L)'
;NPKDGKPVVTPSQDMVLGNYYLTMEEAGREGEGMVFKDMDEAVMALRNGYVHLHTRVGITTDSLAKPWTESQRHKILMTTVGKILFNAIMPEELPYLQEPTNANLTEGVPDKYFLESGKDIKEAIQALELNVPFKKKNLGNIIAEIFKRFRTTETSALLDRLKNLGYHHSTLAGLTVGIADIPVVEDKAEIIEESHKRVEQITKQFRRGMITDDERYNAVTAEWRAAREKLEKRLIANQDPKNPIVMMMDSGARGNISN
;
A
#
# COMPACT_ATOMS: atom_id res chain seq x y z
N ASN A 1 13.35 21.02 4.10
CA ASN A 1 14.74 20.77 3.77
C ASN A 1 15.27 21.89 2.86
N PRO A 2 16.32 22.62 3.22
CA PRO A 2 16.88 23.69 2.38
C PRO A 2 17.35 23.20 1.00
N LYS A 3 17.68 21.93 0.86
CA LYS A 3 18.20 21.37 -0.39
C LYS A 3 17.13 21.24 -1.49
N ASP A 4 15.93 20.81 -1.14
CA ASP A 4 14.90 20.39 -2.11
C ASP A 4 13.47 20.82 -1.71
N GLY A 5 13.33 21.61 -0.65
CA GLY A 5 12.03 22.08 -0.15
C GLY A 5 11.09 21.00 0.40
N LYS A 6 11.53 19.74 0.43
CA LYS A 6 10.70 18.63 0.93
C LYS A 6 10.62 18.66 2.46
N PRO A 7 9.52 18.15 3.05
CA PRO A 7 9.40 18.01 4.49
C PRO A 7 10.57 17.20 5.06
N VAL A 8 11.14 17.66 6.18
CA VAL A 8 12.18 16.93 6.92
C VAL A 8 11.52 15.89 7.83
N VAL A 9 10.40 16.26 8.46
CA VAL A 9 9.63 15.39 9.34
C VAL A 9 8.62 14.63 8.49
N THR A 10 8.75 13.30 8.47
CA THR A 10 7.83 12.39 7.76
C THR A 10 7.53 11.19 8.65
N PRO A 11 6.34 10.59 8.55
CA PRO A 11 6.02 9.35 9.26
C PRO A 11 7.02 8.24 8.96
N SER A 12 7.30 7.41 9.95
CA SER A 12 8.24 6.29 9.83
C SER A 12 7.74 5.08 10.63
N GLN A 13 8.29 3.91 10.30
CA GLN A 13 8.05 2.66 11.02
C GLN A 13 6.55 2.40 11.28
N ASP A 14 6.15 2.21 12.53
CA ASP A 14 4.80 1.79 12.92
C ASP A 14 3.72 2.86 12.59
N MET A 15 4.12 4.14 12.51
CA MET A 15 3.21 5.19 11.99
C MET A 15 2.82 4.93 10.53
N VAL A 16 3.79 4.52 9.70
CA VAL A 16 3.54 4.19 8.29
C VAL A 16 2.74 2.89 8.20
N LEU A 17 3.15 1.87 8.96
CA LEU A 17 2.51 0.56 8.94
C LEU A 17 1.02 0.62 9.31
N GLY A 18 0.68 1.38 10.36
CA GLY A 18 -0.71 1.54 10.77
C GLY A 18 -1.57 2.29 9.74
N ASN A 19 -1.03 3.34 9.11
CA ASN A 19 -1.76 4.04 8.04
C ASN A 19 -1.86 3.18 6.76
N TYR A 20 -0.86 2.37 6.45
CA TYR A 20 -0.91 1.39 5.37
C TYR A 20 -2.01 0.35 5.63
N TYR A 21 -2.02 -0.27 6.81
CA TYR A 21 -3.04 -1.22 7.23
C TYR A 21 -4.44 -0.61 7.17
N LEU A 22 -4.62 0.60 7.68
CA LEU A 22 -5.89 1.31 7.68
C LEU A 22 -6.48 1.50 6.27
N THR A 23 -5.63 1.74 5.28
CA THR A 23 -6.04 2.09 3.92
C THR A 23 -6.06 0.90 2.95
N MET A 24 -5.86 -0.31 3.43
CA MET A 24 -6.02 -1.54 2.63
C MET A 24 -7.47 -1.73 2.18
N GLU A 25 -7.64 -2.42 1.07
CA GLU A 25 -8.94 -2.85 0.55
C GLU A 25 -8.98 -4.37 0.44
N GLU A 26 -10.11 -4.96 0.79
CA GLU A 26 -10.37 -6.38 0.63
C GLU A 26 -11.72 -6.60 -0.06
N ALA A 27 -11.71 -7.44 -1.09
CA ALA A 27 -12.94 -7.87 -1.77
C ALA A 27 -13.62 -9.04 -1.06
N GLY A 28 -14.94 -9.11 -1.16
CA GLY A 28 -15.72 -10.25 -0.65
C GLY A 28 -15.82 -10.32 0.87
N ARG A 29 -15.49 -9.25 1.59
CA ARG A 29 -15.66 -9.18 3.05
C ARG A 29 -17.13 -9.02 3.42
N GLU A 30 -17.47 -9.48 4.62
CA GLU A 30 -18.79 -9.27 5.21
C GLU A 30 -19.14 -7.78 5.25
N GLY A 31 -20.39 -7.45 4.88
CA GLY A 31 -20.87 -6.07 4.76
C GLY A 31 -20.44 -5.33 3.49
N GLU A 32 -19.78 -6.01 2.51
CA GLU A 32 -19.43 -5.37 1.23
C GLU A 32 -20.68 -4.85 0.51
N GLY A 33 -20.62 -3.57 0.10
CA GLY A 33 -21.73 -2.91 -0.57
C GLY A 33 -22.75 -2.25 0.37
N MET A 34 -22.54 -2.26 1.68
CA MET A 34 -23.36 -1.46 2.60
C MET A 34 -23.13 0.04 2.32
N VAL A 35 -24.22 0.81 2.42
CA VAL A 35 -24.21 2.27 2.21
C VAL A 35 -24.49 2.96 3.55
N PHE A 36 -23.64 3.90 3.90
CA PHE A 36 -23.75 4.68 5.13
C PHE A 36 -24.13 6.13 4.81
N LYS A 37 -24.98 6.68 5.65
CA LYS A 37 -25.35 8.07 5.56
C LYS A 37 -24.18 9.00 5.91
N ASP A 38 -23.44 8.66 6.95
CA ASP A 38 -22.33 9.46 7.45
C ASP A 38 -21.23 8.58 8.06
N MET A 39 -20.15 9.23 8.53
CA MET A 39 -19.01 8.56 9.15
C MET A 39 -19.41 7.87 10.47
N ASP A 40 -20.29 8.47 11.26
CA ASP A 40 -20.66 7.92 12.57
C ASP A 40 -21.41 6.60 12.42
N GLU A 41 -22.29 6.50 11.42
CA GLU A 41 -22.98 5.26 11.07
C GLU A 41 -21.97 4.17 10.61
N ALA A 42 -21.01 4.53 9.78
CA ALA A 42 -19.95 3.60 9.34
C ALA A 42 -19.09 3.09 10.52
N VAL A 43 -18.74 3.98 11.45
CA VAL A 43 -17.99 3.62 12.67
C VAL A 43 -18.84 2.74 13.60
N MET A 44 -20.13 3.03 13.73
CA MET A 44 -21.06 2.20 14.52
C MET A 44 -21.18 0.81 13.93
N ALA A 45 -21.31 0.68 12.61
CA ALA A 45 -21.34 -0.60 11.92
C ALA A 45 -20.04 -1.39 12.10
N LEU A 46 -18.89 -0.72 12.05
CA LEU A 46 -17.57 -1.32 12.32
C LEU A 46 -17.48 -1.85 13.76
N ARG A 47 -17.91 -1.04 14.76
CA ARG A 47 -17.86 -1.45 16.17
C ARG A 47 -18.79 -2.61 16.50
N ASN A 48 -19.90 -2.73 15.79
CA ASN A 48 -20.86 -3.83 15.94
C ASN A 48 -20.52 -5.06 15.09
N GLY A 49 -19.44 -5.02 14.29
CA GLY A 49 -18.97 -6.15 13.49
C GLY A 49 -19.77 -6.39 12.20
N TYR A 50 -20.63 -5.47 11.78
CA TYR A 50 -21.36 -5.58 10.49
C TYR A 50 -20.45 -5.36 9.28
N VAL A 51 -19.37 -4.61 9.46
CA VAL A 51 -18.34 -4.37 8.46
C VAL A 51 -16.96 -4.46 9.09
N HIS A 52 -15.95 -4.75 8.30
CA HIS A 52 -14.55 -4.69 8.72
C HIS A 52 -13.89 -3.38 8.22
N LEU A 53 -12.72 -3.08 8.76
CA LEU A 53 -11.96 -1.88 8.42
C LEU A 53 -11.68 -1.75 6.91
N HIS A 54 -11.39 -2.88 6.26
CA HIS A 54 -11.02 -2.99 4.85
C HIS A 54 -12.20 -3.31 3.93
N THR A 55 -13.41 -3.45 4.48
CA THR A 55 -14.61 -3.72 3.68
C THR A 55 -14.93 -2.53 2.79
N ARG A 56 -15.20 -2.82 1.51
CA ARG A 56 -15.62 -1.82 0.52
C ARG A 56 -17.10 -1.47 0.72
N VAL A 57 -17.35 -0.19 0.95
CA VAL A 57 -18.66 0.35 1.33
C VAL A 57 -18.97 1.61 0.54
N GLY A 58 -20.20 2.07 0.60
CA GLY A 58 -20.62 3.38 0.10
C GLY A 58 -20.83 4.37 1.23
N ILE A 59 -20.55 5.64 0.97
CA ILE A 59 -20.89 6.76 1.85
C ILE A 59 -21.43 7.92 1.02
N THR A 60 -22.44 8.64 1.54
CA THR A 60 -22.97 9.79 0.84
C THR A 60 -21.97 10.95 0.82
N THR A 61 -21.76 11.57 -0.34
CA THR A 61 -20.85 12.72 -0.46
C THR A 61 -21.30 13.92 0.34
N ASP A 62 -22.60 14.07 0.57
CA ASP A 62 -23.17 15.19 1.31
C ASP A 62 -22.75 15.23 2.79
N SER A 63 -22.42 14.09 3.35
CA SER A 63 -21.99 13.98 4.75
C SER A 63 -20.50 14.26 4.97
N LEU A 64 -19.73 14.33 3.89
CA LEU A 64 -18.28 14.53 3.92
C LEU A 64 -17.95 15.98 3.55
N ALA A 65 -17.38 16.74 4.48
CA ALA A 65 -16.92 18.11 4.24
C ALA A 65 -15.65 18.11 3.36
N LYS A 66 -15.83 17.90 2.05
CA LYS A 66 -14.77 17.85 1.05
C LYS A 66 -15.13 18.66 -0.21
N PRO A 67 -14.15 19.16 -0.97
CA PRO A 67 -14.40 19.94 -2.17
C PRO A 67 -14.85 19.04 -3.34
N TRP A 68 -16.14 18.72 -3.37
CA TRP A 68 -16.75 17.93 -4.45
C TRP A 68 -17.07 18.79 -5.66
N THR A 69 -16.87 18.23 -6.86
CA THR A 69 -17.38 18.82 -8.10
C THR A 69 -18.91 18.73 -8.16
N GLU A 70 -19.56 19.54 -9.00
CA GLU A 70 -21.01 19.49 -9.19
C GLU A 70 -21.49 18.08 -9.62
N SER A 71 -20.68 17.37 -10.41
CA SER A 71 -20.99 16.00 -10.86
C SER A 71 -20.89 14.95 -9.75
N GLN A 72 -20.19 15.24 -8.64
CA GLN A 72 -19.92 14.31 -7.54
C GLN A 72 -20.84 14.53 -6.34
N ARG A 73 -21.50 15.69 -6.26
CA ARG A 73 -22.47 16.00 -5.21
C ARG A 73 -23.70 15.09 -5.28
N HIS A 74 -24.29 14.80 -4.14
CA HIS A 74 -25.47 13.96 -3.99
C HIS A 74 -25.32 12.53 -4.53
N LYS A 75 -24.08 12.06 -4.65
CA LYS A 75 -23.74 10.69 -5.05
C LYS A 75 -23.24 9.86 -3.90
N ILE A 76 -23.14 8.57 -4.13
CA ILE A 76 -22.54 7.61 -3.21
C ILE A 76 -21.07 7.42 -3.63
N LEU A 77 -20.14 7.70 -2.72
CA LEU A 77 -18.72 7.42 -2.89
C LEU A 77 -18.43 5.99 -2.47
N MET A 78 -17.88 5.18 -3.37
CA MET A 78 -17.39 3.83 -3.10
C MET A 78 -15.98 3.90 -2.53
N THR A 79 -15.82 3.45 -1.27
CA THR A 79 -14.58 3.55 -0.50
C THR A 79 -14.47 2.41 0.51
N THR A 80 -13.61 2.50 1.52
CA THR A 80 -13.57 1.59 2.67
C THR A 80 -13.74 2.35 3.97
N VAL A 81 -14.17 1.64 5.02
CA VAL A 81 -14.32 2.26 6.36
C VAL A 81 -12.98 2.85 6.83
N GLY A 82 -11.87 2.16 6.58
CA GLY A 82 -10.55 2.66 6.92
C GLY A 82 -10.16 3.95 6.20
N LYS A 83 -10.50 4.10 4.92
CA LYS A 83 -10.27 5.34 4.17
C LYS A 83 -11.17 6.49 4.64
N ILE A 84 -12.40 6.20 5.08
CA ILE A 84 -13.25 7.22 5.71
C ILE A 84 -12.55 7.77 6.95
N LEU A 85 -12.05 6.91 7.84
CA LEU A 85 -11.32 7.30 9.04
C LEU A 85 -10.02 8.05 8.71
N PHE A 86 -9.29 7.61 7.68
CA PHE A 86 -8.09 8.29 7.21
C PHE A 86 -8.38 9.71 6.70
N ASN A 87 -9.46 9.90 5.95
CA ASN A 87 -9.85 11.21 5.43
C ASN A 87 -10.45 12.14 6.49
N ALA A 88 -10.96 11.59 7.59
CA ALA A 88 -11.50 12.38 8.69
C ALA A 88 -10.44 13.24 9.41
N ILE A 89 -9.17 12.83 9.38
CA ILE A 89 -8.06 13.61 9.97
C ILE A 89 -7.48 14.64 9.01
N MET A 90 -7.83 14.59 7.73
CA MET A 90 -7.33 15.50 6.70
C MET A 90 -8.11 16.82 6.70
N PRO A 91 -7.46 17.96 6.37
CA PRO A 91 -8.15 19.24 6.20
C PRO A 91 -9.35 19.12 5.26
N GLU A 92 -10.43 19.88 5.55
CA GLU A 92 -11.66 19.85 4.76
C GLU A 92 -11.45 20.30 3.32
N GLU A 93 -10.57 21.27 3.12
CA GLU A 93 -10.22 21.82 1.80
C GLU A 93 -9.34 20.89 0.95
N LEU A 94 -8.81 19.82 1.54
CA LEU A 94 -8.08 18.81 0.77
C LEU A 94 -9.08 17.86 0.12
N PRO A 95 -8.89 17.49 -1.17
CA PRO A 95 -9.70 16.47 -1.82
C PRO A 95 -9.71 15.15 -1.01
N TYR A 96 -10.80 14.40 -1.10
CA TYR A 96 -10.86 13.07 -0.52
C TYR A 96 -9.79 12.16 -1.15
N LEU A 97 -9.04 11.45 -0.32
CA LEU A 97 -7.95 10.58 -0.75
C LEU A 97 -8.45 9.14 -0.89
N GLN A 98 -8.82 8.76 -2.12
CA GLN A 98 -9.26 7.42 -2.47
C GLN A 98 -8.12 6.56 -3.02
N GLU A 99 -7.28 7.14 -3.88
CA GLU A 99 -6.13 6.48 -4.49
C GLU A 99 -4.81 7.10 -4.01
N PRO A 100 -3.71 6.31 -3.91
CA PRO A 100 -2.40 6.82 -3.53
C PRO A 100 -1.69 7.49 -4.71
N THR A 101 -2.42 8.26 -5.54
CA THR A 101 -1.92 8.93 -6.73
C THR A 101 -1.77 10.44 -6.51
N ASN A 102 -0.82 11.06 -7.22
CA ASN A 102 -0.70 12.52 -7.18
C ASN A 102 -1.90 13.21 -7.85
N ALA A 103 -2.50 12.58 -8.85
CA ALA A 103 -3.71 13.10 -9.50
C ALA A 103 -4.86 13.21 -8.49
N ASN A 104 -5.12 12.17 -7.71
CA ASN A 104 -6.15 12.23 -6.66
C ASN A 104 -5.86 13.32 -5.62
N LEU A 105 -4.59 13.58 -5.29
CA LEU A 105 -4.19 14.59 -4.31
C LEU A 105 -4.42 16.03 -4.83
N THR A 106 -4.32 16.26 -6.13
CA THR A 106 -4.41 17.60 -6.76
C THR A 106 -5.76 17.88 -7.42
N GLU A 107 -6.32 16.90 -8.12
CA GLU A 107 -7.52 17.02 -8.95
C GLU A 107 -8.78 16.46 -8.28
N GLY A 108 -8.62 15.56 -7.28
CA GLY A 108 -9.71 14.93 -6.56
C GLY A 108 -9.93 13.47 -6.93
N VAL A 109 -11.03 12.91 -6.43
CA VAL A 109 -11.40 11.51 -6.65
C VAL A 109 -11.87 11.29 -8.08
N PRO A 110 -11.37 10.28 -8.81
CA PRO A 110 -11.88 9.92 -10.13
C PRO A 110 -13.37 9.55 -10.12
N ASP A 111 -14.09 9.94 -11.17
CA ASP A 111 -15.54 9.74 -11.29
C ASP A 111 -15.99 8.27 -11.23
N LYS A 112 -15.10 7.32 -11.53
CA LYS A 112 -15.37 5.88 -11.44
C LYS A 112 -15.78 5.40 -10.04
N TYR A 113 -15.47 6.16 -8.98
CA TYR A 113 -15.81 5.83 -7.59
C TYR A 113 -17.15 6.38 -7.15
N PHE A 114 -17.87 7.12 -8.00
CA PHE A 114 -19.16 7.69 -7.64
C PHE A 114 -20.28 6.94 -8.31
N LEU A 115 -21.29 6.61 -7.51
CA LEU A 115 -22.50 5.93 -7.94
C LEU A 115 -23.71 6.83 -7.69
N GLU A 116 -24.66 6.85 -8.64
CA GLU A 116 -25.93 7.51 -8.45
C GLU A 116 -26.81 6.73 -7.46
N SER A 117 -27.56 7.45 -6.64
CA SER A 117 -28.50 6.83 -5.71
C SER A 117 -29.50 5.93 -6.44
N GLY A 118 -29.71 4.72 -5.92
CA GLY A 118 -30.65 3.74 -6.49
C GLY A 118 -30.02 2.71 -7.41
N LYS A 119 -28.75 2.81 -7.76
CA LYS A 119 -28.03 1.75 -8.48
C LYS A 119 -27.47 0.71 -7.51
N ASP A 120 -27.26 -0.53 -8.01
CA ASP A 120 -26.65 -1.60 -7.20
C ASP A 120 -25.17 -1.30 -6.94
N ILE A 121 -24.89 -0.94 -5.69
CA ILE A 121 -23.55 -0.62 -5.26
C ILE A 121 -22.63 -1.84 -5.20
N LYS A 122 -23.16 -3.02 -4.92
CA LYS A 122 -22.37 -4.25 -4.80
C LYS A 122 -21.79 -4.66 -6.16
N GLU A 123 -22.59 -4.58 -7.20
CA GLU A 123 -22.15 -4.82 -8.56
C GLU A 123 -21.10 -3.78 -9.01
N ALA A 124 -21.36 -2.50 -8.71
CA ALA A 124 -20.43 -1.42 -9.05
C ALA A 124 -19.07 -1.57 -8.33
N ILE A 125 -19.08 -1.92 -7.06
CA ILE A 125 -17.86 -2.16 -6.26
C ILE A 125 -17.07 -3.36 -6.82
N GLN A 126 -17.74 -4.44 -7.20
CA GLN A 126 -17.08 -5.63 -7.75
C GLN A 126 -16.42 -5.38 -9.11
N ALA A 127 -16.92 -4.42 -9.88
CA ALA A 127 -16.31 -4.00 -11.14
C ALA A 127 -15.03 -3.16 -10.96
N LEU A 128 -14.77 -2.62 -9.75
CA LEU A 128 -13.59 -1.83 -9.47
C LEU A 128 -12.41 -2.71 -9.03
N GLU A 129 -11.23 -2.41 -9.55
CA GLU A 129 -9.98 -2.99 -9.06
C GLU A 129 -9.67 -2.52 -7.63
N LEU A 130 -8.95 -3.35 -6.88
CA LEU A 130 -8.50 -3.01 -5.53
C LEU A 130 -7.40 -1.95 -5.60
N ASN A 131 -7.54 -0.91 -4.80
CA ASN A 131 -6.53 0.12 -4.70
C ASN A 131 -5.35 -0.34 -3.83
N VAL A 132 -4.17 0.11 -4.23
CA VAL A 132 -2.96 -0.06 -3.43
C VAL A 132 -3.07 0.81 -2.16
N PRO A 133 -2.67 0.30 -0.98
CA PRO A 133 -2.66 1.08 0.26
C PRO A 133 -1.70 2.27 0.21
N PHE A 134 -1.86 3.23 1.13
CA PHE A 134 -0.96 4.38 1.23
C PHE A 134 0.38 3.98 1.84
N LYS A 135 1.44 4.04 1.03
CA LYS A 135 2.83 3.75 1.40
C LYS A 135 3.52 5.00 1.96
N LYS A 136 4.69 4.83 2.56
CA LYS A 136 5.53 5.93 3.09
C LYS A 136 5.70 7.09 2.10
N LYS A 137 5.95 6.78 0.82
CA LYS A 137 6.11 7.77 -0.25
C LYS A 137 4.84 8.61 -0.44
N ASN A 138 3.67 7.96 -0.42
CA ASN A 138 2.38 8.63 -0.59
C ASN A 138 2.09 9.57 0.59
N LEU A 139 2.34 9.12 1.83
CA LEU A 139 2.20 9.95 3.02
C LEU A 139 3.12 11.17 2.96
N GLY A 140 4.36 11.00 2.48
CA GLY A 140 5.29 12.12 2.24
C GLY A 140 4.78 13.13 1.23
N ASN A 141 4.16 12.68 0.14
CA ASN A 141 3.55 13.57 -0.88
C ASN A 141 2.35 14.33 -0.31
N ILE A 142 1.49 13.65 0.47
CA ILE A 142 0.34 14.29 1.15
C ILE A 142 0.83 15.42 2.08
N ILE A 143 1.82 15.14 2.92
CA ILE A 143 2.40 16.13 3.83
C ILE A 143 3.02 17.31 3.07
N ALA A 144 3.71 17.04 1.96
CA ALA A 144 4.30 18.09 1.14
C ALA A 144 3.23 19.01 0.52
N GLU A 145 2.12 18.43 0.03
CA GLU A 145 1.02 19.20 -0.56
C GLU A 145 0.28 20.01 0.51
N ILE A 146 0.06 19.44 1.70
CA ILE A 146 -0.57 20.15 2.83
C ILE A 146 0.33 21.30 3.28
N PHE A 147 1.64 21.10 3.40
CA PHE A 147 2.57 22.19 3.73
C PHE A 147 2.53 23.31 2.70
N LYS A 148 2.42 22.96 1.43
CA LYS A 148 2.31 23.95 0.34
C LYS A 148 1.04 24.79 0.44
N ARG A 149 -0.10 24.19 0.77
CA ARG A 149 -1.41 24.85 0.86
C ARG A 149 -1.63 25.56 2.19
N PHE A 150 -1.34 24.91 3.32
CA PHE A 150 -1.76 25.34 4.67
C PHE A 150 -0.59 25.78 5.57
N ARG A 151 0.66 25.69 5.10
CA ARG A 151 1.86 26.09 5.86
C ARG A 151 2.09 25.25 7.13
N THR A 152 2.88 25.82 8.08
CA THR A 152 3.48 25.06 9.19
C THR A 152 2.47 24.59 10.23
N THR A 153 1.53 25.44 10.63
CA THR A 153 0.62 25.16 11.76
C THR A 153 -0.27 23.95 11.47
N GLU A 154 -0.97 23.97 10.34
CA GLU A 154 -1.87 22.87 9.95
C GLU A 154 -1.10 21.59 9.64
N THR A 155 0.09 21.72 9.04
CA THR A 155 0.96 20.56 8.77
C THR A 155 1.42 19.90 10.09
N SER A 156 1.75 20.67 11.10
CA SER A 156 2.14 20.15 12.41
C SER A 156 0.98 19.40 13.09
N ALA A 157 -0.21 20.01 13.09
CA ALA A 157 -1.40 19.37 13.64
C ALA A 157 -1.78 18.08 12.89
N LEU A 158 -1.64 18.05 11.56
CA LEU A 158 -1.83 16.85 10.76
C LEU A 158 -0.81 15.76 11.10
N LEU A 159 0.48 16.11 11.24
CA LEU A 159 1.50 15.12 11.59
C LEU A 159 1.19 14.44 12.91
N ASP A 160 0.69 15.18 13.91
CA ASP A 160 0.26 14.60 15.18
C ASP A 160 -0.97 13.68 15.02
N ARG A 161 -1.95 14.09 14.22
CA ARG A 161 -3.11 13.25 13.91
C ARG A 161 -2.71 11.97 13.16
N LEU A 162 -1.85 12.06 12.13
CA LEU A 162 -1.31 10.92 11.39
C LEU A 162 -0.49 9.96 12.26
N LYS A 163 0.32 10.51 13.15
CA LYS A 163 1.09 9.75 14.14
C LYS A 163 0.16 8.93 15.04
N ASN A 164 -0.82 9.58 15.65
CA ASN A 164 -1.76 8.95 16.58
C ASN A 164 -2.62 7.89 15.86
N LEU A 165 -3.12 8.19 14.66
CA LEU A 165 -3.89 7.25 13.84
C LEU A 165 -3.03 6.04 13.45
N GLY A 166 -1.78 6.27 13.02
CA GLY A 166 -0.85 5.22 12.64
C GLY A 166 -0.53 4.28 13.78
N TYR A 167 -0.16 4.80 14.96
CA TYR A 167 0.11 3.96 16.13
C TYR A 167 -1.13 3.20 16.60
N HIS A 168 -2.29 3.85 16.62
CA HIS A 168 -3.54 3.20 17.01
C HIS A 168 -3.85 1.99 16.10
N HIS A 169 -3.81 2.17 14.79
CA HIS A 169 -4.11 1.09 13.85
C HIS A 169 -3.00 0.06 13.74
N SER A 170 -1.74 0.42 13.97
CA SER A 170 -0.65 -0.56 14.09
C SER A 170 -0.85 -1.48 15.29
N THR A 171 -1.31 -0.92 16.42
CA THR A 171 -1.65 -1.71 17.63
C THR A 171 -2.83 -2.65 17.37
N LEU A 172 -3.89 -2.15 16.72
CA LEU A 172 -5.06 -2.97 16.37
C LEU A 172 -4.75 -4.06 15.36
N ALA A 173 -3.85 -3.78 14.41
CA ALA A 173 -3.41 -4.75 13.41
C ALA A 173 -2.71 -5.96 14.04
N GLY A 174 -1.99 -5.76 15.17
CA GLY A 174 -1.34 -6.83 15.92
C GLY A 174 -0.35 -7.65 15.09
N LEU A 175 0.32 -7.01 14.11
CA LEU A 175 1.21 -7.69 13.19
C LEU A 175 2.41 -8.29 13.91
N THR A 176 2.54 -9.61 13.82
CA THR A 176 3.66 -10.39 14.37
C THR A 176 4.37 -11.12 13.24
N VAL A 177 5.66 -11.41 13.42
CA VAL A 177 6.46 -12.16 12.45
C VAL A 177 6.91 -13.47 13.07
N GLY A 178 6.51 -14.57 12.45
CA GLY A 178 6.96 -15.92 12.78
C GLY A 178 7.86 -16.51 11.69
N ILE A 179 8.52 -17.63 11.98
CA ILE A 179 9.34 -18.35 10.99
C ILE A 179 8.48 -18.84 9.82
N ALA A 180 7.22 -19.18 10.07
CA ALA A 180 6.28 -19.63 9.05
C ALA A 180 5.89 -18.52 8.04
N ASP A 181 6.05 -17.25 8.41
CA ASP A 181 5.72 -16.12 7.53
C ASP A 181 6.82 -15.84 6.50
N ILE A 182 7.98 -16.50 6.62
CA ILE A 182 9.07 -16.36 5.64
C ILE A 182 8.67 -17.16 4.40
N PRO A 183 8.39 -16.47 3.26
CA PRO A 183 7.97 -17.14 2.05
C PRO A 183 9.11 -17.98 1.46
N VAL A 184 8.79 -19.20 1.05
CA VAL A 184 9.73 -20.11 0.39
C VAL A 184 9.34 -20.22 -1.08
N VAL A 185 10.33 -20.10 -1.96
CA VAL A 185 10.14 -20.32 -3.39
C VAL A 185 10.20 -21.83 -3.66
N GLU A 186 9.12 -22.41 -4.16
CA GLU A 186 9.02 -23.86 -4.41
C GLU A 186 10.11 -24.35 -5.40
N ASP A 187 10.35 -23.59 -6.45
CA ASP A 187 11.33 -23.90 -7.51
C ASP A 187 12.79 -23.60 -7.11
N LYS A 188 13.06 -23.23 -5.85
CA LYS A 188 14.41 -22.83 -5.40
C LYS A 188 15.45 -23.89 -5.69
N ALA A 189 15.13 -25.15 -5.39
CA ALA A 189 16.04 -26.26 -5.57
C ALA A 189 16.41 -26.45 -7.06
N GLU A 190 15.42 -26.35 -7.95
CA GLU A 190 15.61 -26.51 -9.39
C GLU A 190 16.49 -25.40 -9.98
N ILE A 191 16.24 -24.15 -9.60
CA ILE A 191 17.00 -22.98 -10.05
C ILE A 191 18.48 -23.10 -9.61
N ILE A 192 18.71 -23.51 -8.37
CA ILE A 192 20.07 -23.70 -7.83
C ILE A 192 20.77 -24.85 -8.54
N GLU A 193 20.10 -25.97 -8.77
CA GLU A 193 20.68 -27.11 -9.47
C GLU A 193 21.05 -26.79 -10.94
N GLU A 194 20.18 -26.04 -11.63
CA GLU A 194 20.46 -25.56 -12.99
C GLU A 194 21.72 -24.69 -13.01
N SER A 195 21.87 -23.77 -12.09
CA SER A 195 23.02 -22.91 -11.97
C SER A 195 24.29 -23.68 -11.59
N HIS A 196 24.18 -24.68 -10.72
CA HIS A 196 25.31 -25.57 -10.43
C HIS A 196 25.80 -26.31 -11.68
N LYS A 197 24.90 -26.85 -12.50
CA LYS A 197 25.28 -27.53 -13.78
C LYS A 197 26.01 -26.57 -14.71
N ARG A 198 25.57 -25.31 -14.80
CA ARG A 198 26.26 -24.30 -15.64
C ARG A 198 27.64 -23.94 -15.08
N VAL A 199 27.76 -23.75 -13.77
CA VAL A 199 29.04 -23.49 -13.10
C VAL A 199 30.04 -24.66 -13.31
N GLU A 200 29.56 -25.90 -13.26
CA GLU A 200 30.41 -27.06 -13.61
C GLU A 200 30.89 -27.03 -15.05
N GLN A 201 30.04 -26.64 -16.00
CA GLN A 201 30.44 -26.49 -17.40
C GLN A 201 31.53 -25.42 -17.57
N ILE A 202 31.37 -24.24 -16.94
CA ILE A 202 32.36 -23.18 -16.93
C ILE A 202 33.69 -23.69 -16.34
N THR A 203 33.64 -24.43 -15.23
CA THR A 203 34.81 -25.00 -14.58
C THR A 203 35.50 -26.06 -15.46
N LYS A 204 34.73 -26.86 -16.20
CA LYS A 204 35.27 -27.81 -17.17
C LYS A 204 35.99 -27.11 -18.33
N GLN A 205 35.45 -25.98 -18.83
CA GLN A 205 36.10 -25.16 -19.87
C GLN A 205 37.44 -24.58 -19.38
N PHE A 206 37.46 -24.06 -18.15
CA PHE A 206 38.71 -23.59 -17.53
C PHE A 206 39.76 -24.69 -17.39
N ARG A 207 39.39 -25.86 -16.88
CA ARG A 207 40.32 -27.01 -16.75
C ARG A 207 40.89 -27.49 -18.10
N ARG A 208 40.18 -27.25 -19.20
CA ARG A 208 40.62 -27.54 -20.57
C ARG A 208 41.49 -26.42 -21.19
N GLY A 209 41.73 -25.33 -20.44
CA GLY A 209 42.50 -24.19 -20.92
C GLY A 209 41.77 -23.33 -21.95
N MET A 210 40.43 -23.44 -22.05
CA MET A 210 39.62 -22.68 -23.03
C MET A 210 39.31 -21.26 -22.60
N ILE A 211 39.35 -20.99 -21.29
CA ILE A 211 39.12 -19.69 -20.68
C ILE A 211 40.16 -19.40 -19.62
N THR A 212 40.44 -18.12 -19.39
CA THR A 212 41.30 -17.62 -18.32
C THR A 212 40.63 -17.71 -16.95
N ASP A 213 41.38 -17.52 -15.85
CA ASP A 213 40.83 -17.52 -14.51
C ASP A 213 39.87 -16.32 -14.27
N ASP A 214 40.23 -15.17 -14.84
CA ASP A 214 39.37 -13.96 -14.76
C ASP A 214 38.04 -14.18 -15.50
N GLU A 215 38.07 -14.80 -16.66
CA GLU A 215 36.87 -15.14 -17.44
C GLU A 215 36.00 -16.15 -16.68
N ARG A 216 36.60 -17.17 -16.07
CA ARG A 216 35.92 -18.13 -15.22
C ARG A 216 35.23 -17.42 -14.05
N TYR A 217 35.96 -16.57 -13.31
CA TYR A 217 35.44 -15.84 -12.16
C TYR A 217 34.25 -14.96 -12.56
N ASN A 218 34.39 -14.21 -13.65
CA ASN A 218 33.33 -13.33 -14.13
C ASN A 218 32.09 -14.12 -14.57
N ALA A 219 32.29 -15.25 -15.28
CA ALA A 219 31.19 -16.09 -15.75
C ALA A 219 30.43 -16.75 -14.56
N VAL A 220 31.15 -17.29 -13.58
CA VAL A 220 30.54 -17.89 -12.36
C VAL A 220 29.78 -16.85 -11.55
N THR A 221 30.37 -15.66 -11.37
CA THR A 221 29.71 -14.56 -10.63
C THR A 221 28.46 -14.07 -11.38
N ALA A 222 28.50 -13.98 -12.70
CA ALA A 222 27.35 -13.60 -13.51
C ALA A 222 26.23 -14.64 -13.41
N GLU A 223 26.54 -15.93 -13.44
CA GLU A 223 25.56 -17.02 -13.31
C GLU A 223 24.83 -16.95 -11.94
N TRP A 224 25.59 -16.83 -10.85
CA TRP A 224 24.98 -16.73 -9.51
C TRP A 224 24.17 -15.44 -9.31
N ARG A 225 24.58 -14.33 -9.94
CA ARG A 225 23.81 -13.09 -9.94
C ARG A 225 22.49 -13.27 -10.67
N ALA A 226 22.50 -13.90 -11.84
CA ALA A 226 21.29 -14.21 -12.60
C ALA A 226 20.35 -15.15 -11.86
N ALA A 227 20.88 -16.19 -11.18
CA ALA A 227 20.10 -17.08 -10.33
C ALA A 227 19.44 -16.35 -9.16
N ARG A 228 20.17 -15.46 -8.49
CA ARG A 228 19.64 -14.62 -7.42
C ARG A 228 18.50 -13.72 -7.90
N GLU A 229 18.70 -13.03 -9.04
CA GLU A 229 17.65 -12.17 -9.61
C GLU A 229 16.40 -12.96 -10.02
N LYS A 230 16.58 -14.18 -10.54
CA LYS A 230 15.46 -15.08 -10.89
C LYS A 230 14.69 -15.49 -9.64
N LEU A 231 15.37 -15.84 -8.56
CA LEU A 231 14.77 -16.20 -7.28
C LEU A 231 14.05 -15.00 -6.63
N GLU A 232 14.68 -13.82 -6.66
CA GLU A 232 14.08 -12.58 -6.13
C GLU A 232 12.76 -12.23 -6.84
N LYS A 233 12.74 -12.29 -8.18
CA LYS A 233 11.51 -12.07 -8.96
C LYS A 233 10.42 -13.08 -8.64
N ARG A 234 10.78 -14.37 -8.49
CA ARG A 234 9.84 -15.43 -8.11
C ARG A 234 9.30 -15.23 -6.69
N LEU A 235 10.17 -14.87 -5.76
CA LEU A 235 9.78 -14.57 -4.38
C LEU A 235 8.74 -13.45 -4.33
N ILE A 236 8.99 -12.35 -5.03
CA ILE A 236 8.07 -11.20 -5.07
C ILE A 236 6.72 -11.57 -5.72
N ALA A 237 6.75 -12.35 -6.81
CA ALA A 237 5.54 -12.75 -7.52
C ALA A 237 4.61 -13.68 -6.72
N ASN A 238 5.19 -14.49 -5.82
CA ASN A 238 4.45 -15.48 -5.04
C ASN A 238 4.09 -15.00 -3.62
N GLN A 239 4.35 -13.73 -3.28
CA GLN A 239 4.07 -13.21 -1.94
C GLN A 239 2.57 -12.95 -1.74
N ASP A 240 2.05 -13.40 -0.59
CA ASP A 240 0.73 -12.99 -0.12
C ASP A 240 0.78 -11.53 0.36
N PRO A 241 -0.03 -10.63 -0.20
CA PRO A 241 -0.10 -9.23 0.25
C PRO A 241 -0.46 -9.08 1.74
N LYS A 242 -1.09 -10.09 2.34
CA LYS A 242 -1.47 -10.10 3.76
C LYS A 242 -0.37 -10.63 4.69
N ASN A 243 0.73 -11.11 4.15
CA ASN A 243 1.85 -11.56 4.95
C ASN A 243 2.47 -10.36 5.70
N PRO A 244 2.65 -10.44 7.04
CA PRO A 244 3.20 -9.34 7.85
C PRO A 244 4.54 -8.80 7.36
N ILE A 245 5.43 -9.69 6.89
CA ILE A 245 6.74 -9.31 6.35
C ILE A 245 6.57 -8.49 5.07
N VAL A 246 5.68 -8.93 4.18
CA VAL A 246 5.38 -8.23 2.92
C VAL A 246 4.77 -6.86 3.20
N MET A 247 3.82 -6.78 4.13
CA MET A 247 3.20 -5.51 4.54
C MET A 247 4.24 -4.51 5.10
N MET A 248 5.18 -4.99 5.92
CA MET A 248 6.25 -4.15 6.47
C MET A 248 7.18 -3.61 5.37
N MET A 249 7.54 -4.43 4.39
CA MET A 249 8.41 -4.05 3.28
C MET A 249 7.67 -3.16 2.28
N ASP A 250 6.49 -3.55 1.85
CA ASP A 250 5.71 -2.85 0.82
C ASP A 250 5.25 -1.47 1.28
N SER A 251 4.87 -1.32 2.56
CA SER A 251 4.54 -0.03 3.16
C SER A 251 5.73 0.93 3.20
N GLY A 252 6.96 0.44 3.14
CA GLY A 252 8.18 1.20 3.39
C GLY A 252 8.41 1.52 4.88
N ALA A 253 7.74 0.80 5.78
CA ALA A 253 7.90 0.95 7.22
C ALA A 253 9.20 0.32 7.72
N ARG A 254 9.46 -0.92 7.33
CA ARG A 254 10.66 -1.68 7.73
C ARG A 254 11.08 -2.64 6.61
N GLY A 255 12.41 -2.86 6.53
CA GLY A 255 13.00 -3.78 5.56
C GLY A 255 13.14 -3.22 4.16
N ASN A 256 13.76 -4.03 3.32
CA ASN A 256 13.92 -3.76 1.89
C ASN A 256 13.88 -5.11 1.16
N ILE A 257 13.31 -5.15 -0.03
CA ILE A 257 13.22 -6.35 -0.86
C ILE A 257 14.59 -6.93 -1.20
N SER A 258 15.62 -6.08 -1.32
CA SER A 258 16.98 -6.50 -1.66
C SER A 258 17.78 -7.06 -0.48
N ASN A 259 17.30 -6.96 0.73
CA ASN A 259 17.93 -7.47 1.96
C ASN A 259 17.27 -8.74 2.45
#